data_77878a50d64ccd89584e3b1fa621587b
#
_entry.id   77878a50d64ccd89584e3b1fa621587b
#
_cell.length_a   1.000
_cell.length_b   1.000
_cell.length_c   1.000
_cell.angle_alpha   90.00
_cell.angle_beta   90.00
_cell.angle_gamma   90.00
#
_symmetry.space_group_name_H-M   'P 1'
#
loop_
_entity.id
_entity.type
_entity.pdbx_description
1 polymer ?
#
loop_
_entity_poly.entity_id
_entity_poly.type
_entity_poly.pdbx_seq_one_letter_code
_entity_poly.pdbx_strand_id
1 'polypeptide(L)'
;MKYLKITTLIVSAILIVSSQLQGTENTAHQEQNGQMETMNMNTQQEDEIFLEKRVIDGYDVQFHIMKVSPDLKLEGSHNFLVKIESKGEILGDVTINSKIIYPSGKSESQFLTKMGDWYMKDFTLDEEGKYQLIILFKTGDGQKHNGGVYYERSKND
;
A
#
# COMPACT_ATOMS: atom_id res chain seq x y z
N MET A 1 -12.27 -34.31 38.33
CA MET A 1 -10.88 -34.07 37.90
C MET A 1 -10.61 -32.57 37.96
N LYS A 2 -9.65 -32.19 38.79
CA LYS A 2 -9.36 -30.77 39.13
C LYS A 2 -8.31 -30.26 38.17
N TYR A 3 -8.60 -29.18 37.42
CA TYR A 3 -7.61 -28.50 36.57
C TYR A 3 -6.86 -27.44 37.35
N LEU A 4 -5.56 -27.61 37.45
CA LEU A 4 -4.60 -26.77 38.12
C LEU A 4 -4.27 -25.57 37.21
N LYS A 5 -4.55 -24.36 37.69
CA LYS A 5 -4.15 -23.11 37.03
C LYS A 5 -2.71 -22.77 37.42
N ILE A 6 -1.81 -22.74 36.47
CA ILE A 6 -0.44 -22.26 36.64
C ILE A 6 -0.38 -20.81 36.18
N THR A 7 -0.18 -19.90 37.14
CA THR A 7 0.03 -18.50 36.88
C THR A 7 1.54 -18.24 36.91
N THR A 8 2.14 -17.98 35.77
CA THR A 8 3.56 -17.62 35.66
C THR A 8 3.69 -16.11 35.70
N LEU A 9 4.28 -15.61 36.79
CA LEU A 9 4.61 -14.20 36.99
C LEU A 9 6.03 -13.97 36.44
N ILE A 10 6.17 -13.16 35.38
CA ILE A 10 7.49 -12.73 34.87
C ILE A 10 7.74 -11.30 35.37
N VAL A 11 8.72 -11.19 36.29
CA VAL A 11 9.26 -9.92 36.75
C VAL A 11 10.43 -9.55 35.85
N SER A 12 10.29 -8.49 35.08
CA SER A 12 11.39 -7.92 34.28
C SER A 12 12.05 -6.77 35.05
N ALA A 13 13.31 -6.94 35.37
CA ALA A 13 14.15 -5.91 35.98
C ALA A 13 14.66 -4.96 34.91
N ILE A 14 14.45 -3.66 35.12
CA ILE A 14 14.97 -2.57 34.29
C ILE A 14 16.32 -2.16 34.85
N LEU A 15 17.38 -2.30 34.09
CA LEU A 15 18.72 -1.77 34.40
C LEU A 15 18.86 -0.39 33.71
N ILE A 16 18.92 0.66 34.52
CA ILE A 16 19.25 2.02 34.07
C ILE A 16 20.77 2.18 34.19
N VAL A 17 21.44 2.38 33.07
CA VAL A 17 22.86 2.79 33.05
C VAL A 17 22.93 4.26 32.69
N SER A 18 23.25 5.08 33.66
CA SER A 18 23.60 6.51 33.49
C SER A 18 25.13 6.62 33.33
N SER A 19 25.60 7.10 32.20
CA SER A 19 26.98 7.53 32.00
C SER A 19 27.02 9.05 31.76
N GLN A 20 27.57 9.73 32.77
CA GLN A 20 28.02 11.12 32.66
C GLN A 20 29.36 11.17 31.94
N LEU A 21 29.54 12.11 31.05
CA LEU A 21 30.87 12.51 30.56
C LEU A 21 31.00 14.02 30.60
N GLN A 22 32.07 14.39 31.33
CA GLN A 22 32.54 15.74 31.59
C GLN A 22 33.11 16.38 30.30
N GLY A 23 33.04 17.71 30.29
CA GLY A 23 33.56 18.55 29.24
C GLY A 23 35.08 18.67 29.25
N THR A 24 35.59 19.14 28.13
CA THR A 24 36.79 19.96 28.05
C THR A 24 36.64 20.98 26.91
N GLU A 25 36.73 22.25 27.30
CA GLU A 25 36.97 23.40 26.41
C GLU A 25 38.30 23.23 25.69
N ASN A 26 38.37 23.61 24.43
CA ASN A 26 39.49 24.37 23.91
C ASN A 26 39.17 25.11 22.62
N THR A 27 39.51 26.35 22.66
CA THR A 27 39.52 27.48 21.73
C THR A 27 40.34 27.19 20.47
N ALA A 28 39.90 27.64 19.29
CA ALA A 28 40.56 28.61 18.40
C ALA A 28 40.06 28.51 16.95
N HIS A 29 39.57 29.65 16.50
CA HIS A 29 39.58 30.25 15.15
C HIS A 29 40.04 29.39 13.96
N GLN A 30 39.11 29.26 12.97
CA GLN A 30 39.43 29.68 11.60
C GLN A 30 38.11 29.85 10.81
N GLU A 31 37.91 31.08 10.34
CA GLU A 31 36.97 31.41 9.26
C GLU A 31 37.43 30.66 8.00
N GLN A 32 36.59 29.80 7.45
CA GLN A 32 36.63 29.42 6.05
C GLN A 32 35.23 29.52 5.48
N ASN A 33 35.10 30.52 4.64
CA ASN A 33 34.04 30.84 3.72
C ASN A 33 33.86 29.61 2.80
N GLY A 34 32.99 28.69 3.17
CA GLY A 34 32.54 27.56 2.37
C GLY A 34 31.14 27.82 1.88
N GLN A 35 31.02 28.13 0.60
CA GLN A 35 29.75 28.18 -0.12
C GLN A 35 28.92 26.95 0.26
N MET A 36 27.78 27.19 0.88
CA MET A 36 26.69 26.18 0.90
C MET A 36 26.25 25.97 -0.54
N GLU A 37 26.79 24.95 -1.17
CA GLU A 37 26.13 24.33 -2.29
C GLU A 37 24.77 23.86 -1.74
N THR A 38 23.72 24.56 -2.13
CA THR A 38 22.36 24.09 -2.02
C THR A 38 22.31 22.74 -2.76
N MET A 39 22.41 21.65 -2.00
CA MET A 39 22.05 20.35 -2.51
C MET A 39 20.60 20.50 -3.00
N ASN A 40 20.49 20.61 -4.31
CA ASN A 40 19.25 20.47 -5.03
C ASN A 40 18.75 19.05 -4.67
N MET A 41 17.93 18.96 -3.61
CA MET A 41 17.15 17.76 -3.37
C MET A 41 16.28 17.62 -4.61
N ASN A 42 16.78 16.79 -5.51
CA ASN A 42 16.00 16.25 -6.60
C ASN A 42 14.73 15.72 -5.97
N THR A 43 13.65 16.45 -6.12
CA THR A 43 12.31 16.03 -5.72
C THR A 43 12.08 14.77 -6.55
N GLN A 44 12.36 13.61 -5.96
CA GLN A 44 11.88 12.35 -6.50
C GLN A 44 10.38 12.55 -6.55
N GLN A 45 9.86 12.61 -7.75
CA GLN A 45 8.45 12.59 -8.05
C GLN A 45 7.94 11.33 -7.35
N GLU A 46 7.33 11.49 -6.18
CA GLU A 46 6.66 10.39 -5.49
C GLU A 46 5.60 9.93 -6.48
N ASP A 47 5.78 8.72 -7.02
CA ASP A 47 4.77 8.08 -7.86
C ASP A 47 3.48 8.10 -7.07
N GLU A 48 2.50 8.87 -7.54
CA GLU A 48 1.23 9.08 -6.83
C GLU A 48 0.50 7.74 -6.74
N ILE A 49 0.50 7.16 -5.55
CA ILE A 49 -0.18 5.90 -5.27
C ILE A 49 -1.60 6.22 -4.84
N PHE A 50 -2.59 5.84 -5.63
CA PHE A 50 -3.98 5.90 -5.20
C PHE A 50 -4.26 4.78 -4.21
N LEU A 51 -4.76 5.14 -3.03
CA LEU A 51 -5.11 4.23 -1.94
C LEU A 51 -6.53 4.51 -1.49
N GLU A 52 -7.41 3.51 -1.55
CA GLU A 52 -8.75 3.63 -1.01
C GLU A 52 -9.19 2.35 -0.28
N LYS A 53 -9.91 2.52 0.83
CA LYS A 53 -10.49 1.41 1.61
C LYS A 53 -12.00 1.47 1.55
N ARG A 54 -12.63 0.30 1.41
CA ARG A 54 -14.08 0.13 1.41
C ARG A 54 -14.47 -1.07 2.26
N VAL A 55 -15.64 -1.00 2.87
CA VAL A 55 -16.29 -2.17 3.44
C VAL A 55 -17.30 -2.69 2.42
N ILE A 56 -17.14 -3.93 1.99
CA ILE A 56 -18.01 -4.62 1.03
C ILE A 56 -18.56 -5.86 1.70
N ASP A 57 -19.86 -5.87 2.00
CA ASP A 57 -20.56 -6.99 2.66
C ASP A 57 -19.86 -7.47 3.96
N GLY A 58 -19.28 -6.53 4.73
CA GLY A 58 -18.56 -6.83 5.98
C GLY A 58 -17.10 -7.21 5.82
N TYR A 59 -16.55 -7.20 4.61
CA TYR A 59 -15.13 -7.38 4.32
C TYR A 59 -14.45 -6.02 4.17
N ASP A 60 -13.28 -5.86 4.77
CA ASP A 60 -12.40 -4.71 4.56
C ASP A 60 -11.61 -4.92 3.27
N VAL A 61 -11.87 -4.07 2.28
CA VAL A 61 -11.23 -4.15 0.96
C VAL A 61 -10.37 -2.93 0.74
N GLN A 62 -9.10 -3.16 0.43
CA GLN A 62 -8.13 -2.12 0.08
C GLN A 62 -7.87 -2.16 -1.42
N PHE A 63 -7.93 -0.99 -2.05
CA PHE A 63 -7.68 -0.77 -3.47
C PHE A 63 -6.44 0.09 -3.60
N HIS A 64 -5.45 -0.36 -4.38
CA HIS A 64 -4.28 0.41 -4.75
C HIS A 64 -4.18 0.50 -6.28
N ILE A 65 -3.86 1.68 -6.78
CA ILE A 65 -3.51 1.90 -8.18
C ILE A 65 -2.16 2.59 -8.18
N MET A 66 -1.21 2.00 -8.87
CA MET A 66 0.16 2.50 -8.95
C MET A 66 0.57 2.58 -10.40
N LYS A 67 1.20 3.67 -10.78
CA LYS A 67 1.81 3.81 -12.10
C LYS A 67 2.98 2.84 -12.24
N VAL A 68 3.05 2.17 -13.36
CA VAL A 68 4.17 1.27 -13.67
C VAL A 68 5.34 2.09 -14.15
N SER A 69 6.53 1.89 -13.57
CA SER A 69 7.74 2.51 -14.09
C SER A 69 8.01 2.07 -15.52
N PRO A 70 8.34 2.99 -16.46
CA PRO A 70 8.64 2.65 -17.85
C PRO A 70 9.77 1.65 -18.03
N ASP A 71 10.66 1.52 -17.03
CA ASP A 71 11.78 0.58 -17.03
C ASP A 71 11.33 -0.87 -16.82
N LEU A 72 10.15 -1.06 -16.24
CA LEU A 72 9.54 -2.36 -16.07
C LEU A 72 8.77 -2.72 -17.32
N LYS A 73 9.17 -3.81 -17.98
CA LYS A 73 8.50 -4.33 -19.19
C LYS A 73 7.19 -5.05 -18.82
N LEU A 74 6.24 -4.31 -18.23
CA LEU A 74 4.90 -4.80 -17.92
C LEU A 74 3.94 -4.44 -19.06
N GLU A 75 2.81 -5.16 -19.15
CA GLU A 75 1.86 -5.01 -20.27
C GLU A 75 0.95 -3.79 -20.15
N GLY A 76 0.85 -3.18 -18.94
CA GLY A 76 -0.03 -2.03 -18.65
C GLY A 76 0.72 -0.80 -18.16
N SER A 77 0.02 0.33 -18.12
CA SER A 77 0.55 1.58 -17.57
C SER A 77 0.38 1.68 -16.04
N HIS A 78 -0.53 0.89 -15.46
CA HIS A 78 -0.84 0.89 -14.03
C HIS A 78 -1.06 -0.52 -13.50
N ASN A 79 -0.62 -0.74 -12.26
CA ASN A 79 -0.93 -1.93 -11.46
C ASN A 79 -2.19 -1.64 -10.64
N PHE A 80 -3.19 -2.47 -10.78
CA PHE A 80 -4.36 -2.49 -9.91
C PHE A 80 -4.23 -3.63 -8.90
N LEU A 81 -4.19 -3.27 -7.60
CA LEU A 81 -4.02 -4.22 -6.51
C LEU A 81 -5.24 -4.18 -5.58
N VAL A 82 -5.63 -5.36 -5.11
CA VAL A 82 -6.71 -5.53 -4.16
C VAL A 82 -6.26 -6.43 -3.04
N LYS A 83 -6.53 -6.03 -1.79
CA LYS A 83 -6.38 -6.87 -0.61
C LYS A 83 -7.73 -6.94 0.11
N ILE A 84 -8.10 -8.14 0.55
CA ILE A 84 -9.37 -8.38 1.23
C ILE A 84 -9.07 -8.96 2.60
N GLU A 85 -9.68 -8.38 3.62
CA GLU A 85 -9.55 -8.80 5.01
C GLU A 85 -10.94 -9.08 5.62
N SER A 86 -11.00 -10.04 6.52
CA SER A 86 -12.16 -10.32 7.35
C SER A 86 -11.73 -10.35 8.82
N LYS A 87 -12.28 -9.47 9.65
CA LYS A 87 -11.95 -9.37 11.08
C LYS A 87 -10.45 -9.20 11.35
N GLY A 88 -9.74 -8.48 10.44
CA GLY A 88 -8.31 -8.23 10.54
C GLY A 88 -7.43 -9.37 10.00
N GLU A 89 -8.00 -10.45 9.46
CA GLU A 89 -7.25 -11.53 8.83
C GLU A 89 -7.36 -11.44 7.30
N ILE A 90 -6.23 -11.61 6.61
CA ILE A 90 -6.17 -11.55 5.15
C ILE A 90 -6.83 -12.80 4.56
N LEU A 91 -7.75 -12.62 3.62
CA LEU A 91 -8.36 -13.70 2.88
C LEU A 91 -7.43 -14.15 1.74
N GLY A 92 -6.75 -15.26 1.96
CA GLY A 92 -5.80 -15.83 1.01
C GLY A 92 -6.40 -16.73 -0.07
N ASP A 93 -7.65 -17.14 0.07
CA ASP A 93 -8.32 -18.12 -0.83
C ASP A 93 -9.60 -17.49 -1.39
N VAL A 94 -9.43 -16.46 -2.22
CA VAL A 94 -10.52 -15.83 -2.95
C VAL A 94 -10.21 -15.79 -4.44
N THR A 95 -11.25 -15.84 -5.26
CA THR A 95 -11.14 -15.57 -6.69
C THR A 95 -11.70 -14.19 -6.96
N ILE A 96 -10.90 -13.31 -7.55
CA ILE A 96 -11.29 -11.92 -7.82
C ILE A 96 -11.29 -11.69 -9.33
N ASN A 97 -12.44 -11.30 -9.87
CA ASN A 97 -12.56 -10.73 -11.22
C ASN A 97 -12.71 -9.21 -11.10
N SER A 98 -11.90 -8.47 -11.83
CA SER A 98 -12.01 -7.01 -11.92
C SER A 98 -12.69 -6.61 -13.22
N LYS A 99 -13.41 -5.48 -13.17
CA LYS A 99 -13.95 -4.78 -14.33
C LYS A 99 -13.55 -3.32 -14.23
N ILE A 100 -12.87 -2.84 -15.26
CA ILE A 100 -12.52 -1.44 -15.43
C ILE A 100 -13.49 -0.82 -16.44
N ILE A 101 -14.10 0.31 -16.07
CA ILE A 101 -14.88 1.14 -16.98
C ILE A 101 -14.09 2.42 -17.19
N TYR A 102 -13.74 2.69 -18.44
CA TYR A 102 -12.93 3.83 -18.88
C TYR A 102 -13.78 5.10 -18.98
N PRO A 103 -13.18 6.30 -18.96
CA PRO A 103 -13.88 7.56 -19.20
C PRO A 103 -14.67 7.57 -20.52
N SER A 104 -14.17 6.91 -21.56
CA SER A 104 -14.85 6.73 -22.85
C SER A 104 -16.08 5.82 -22.79
N GLY A 105 -16.35 5.16 -21.66
CA GLY A 105 -17.42 4.17 -21.51
C GLY A 105 -17.05 2.75 -21.97
N LYS A 106 -15.86 2.55 -22.56
CA LYS A 106 -15.34 1.20 -22.79
C LYS A 106 -15.18 0.46 -21.47
N SER A 107 -15.15 -0.86 -21.52
CA SER A 107 -14.85 -1.66 -20.33
C SER A 107 -14.10 -2.93 -20.69
N GLU A 108 -13.28 -3.38 -19.75
CA GLU A 108 -12.62 -4.68 -19.81
C GLU A 108 -12.72 -5.38 -18.46
N SER A 109 -12.59 -6.71 -18.49
CA SER A 109 -12.64 -7.52 -17.26
C SER A 109 -11.54 -8.56 -17.28
N GLN A 110 -10.83 -8.70 -16.16
CA GLN A 110 -9.75 -9.66 -16.00
C GLN A 110 -9.73 -10.23 -14.58
N PHE A 111 -9.31 -11.49 -14.46
CA PHE A 111 -9.03 -12.06 -13.16
C PHE A 111 -7.72 -11.50 -12.60
N LEU A 112 -7.75 -11.16 -11.30
CA LEU A 112 -6.55 -10.75 -10.60
C LEU A 112 -5.75 -12.00 -10.19
N THR A 113 -4.43 -11.88 -10.26
CA THR A 113 -3.49 -12.94 -9.87
C THR A 113 -3.00 -12.66 -8.44
N LYS A 114 -2.98 -13.70 -7.60
CA LYS A 114 -2.47 -13.60 -6.23
C LYS A 114 -0.96 -13.38 -6.22
N MET A 115 -0.52 -12.36 -5.47
CA MET A 115 0.88 -12.03 -5.20
C MET A 115 1.05 -11.68 -3.72
N GLY A 116 1.53 -12.64 -2.93
CA GLY A 116 1.59 -12.50 -1.47
C GLY A 116 0.19 -12.28 -0.87
N ASP A 117 0.02 -11.16 -0.18
CA ASP A 117 -1.24 -10.76 0.47
C ASP A 117 -2.18 -10.00 -0.47
N TRP A 118 -1.74 -9.71 -1.67
CA TRP A 118 -2.46 -8.92 -2.67
C TRP A 118 -2.89 -9.76 -3.85
N TYR A 119 -3.91 -9.27 -4.54
CA TYR A 119 -4.33 -9.73 -5.85
C TYR A 119 -4.12 -8.58 -6.83
N MET A 120 -3.46 -8.81 -7.95
CA MET A 120 -3.09 -7.76 -8.88
C MET A 120 -3.30 -8.13 -10.34
N LYS A 121 -3.43 -7.10 -11.17
CA LYS A 121 -3.38 -7.15 -12.62
C LYS A 121 -2.96 -5.79 -13.17
N ASP A 122 -2.24 -5.81 -14.28
CA ASP A 122 -1.86 -4.62 -15.02
C ASP A 122 -2.99 -4.18 -15.95
N PHE A 123 -3.20 -2.87 -16.02
CA PHE A 123 -4.17 -2.24 -16.91
C PHE A 123 -3.55 -1.02 -17.60
N THR A 124 -4.03 -0.71 -18.80
CA THR A 124 -3.65 0.49 -19.52
C THR A 124 -4.66 1.58 -19.23
N LEU A 125 -4.33 2.49 -18.28
CA LEU A 125 -5.20 3.59 -17.87
C LEU A 125 -4.69 4.91 -18.47
N ASP A 126 -4.77 5.09 -19.77
CA ASP A 126 -4.14 6.21 -20.50
C ASP A 126 -5.12 7.36 -20.81
N GLU A 127 -6.43 7.14 -20.66
CA GLU A 127 -7.44 8.17 -20.88
C GLU A 127 -7.49 9.14 -19.68
N GLU A 128 -7.62 10.45 -19.94
CA GLU A 128 -7.93 11.42 -18.90
C GLU A 128 -9.38 11.27 -18.44
N GLY A 129 -9.61 11.44 -17.13
CA GLY A 129 -10.93 11.42 -16.56
C GLY A 129 -11.15 10.32 -15.53
N LYS A 130 -12.40 10.03 -15.29
CA LYS A 130 -12.84 9.19 -14.18
C LYS A 130 -13.05 7.74 -14.62
N TYR A 131 -12.22 6.85 -14.09
CA TYR A 131 -12.37 5.41 -14.19
C TYR A 131 -13.24 4.87 -13.08
N GLN A 132 -13.99 3.80 -13.36
CA GLN A 132 -14.66 3.02 -12.33
C GLN A 132 -14.00 1.63 -12.29
N LEU A 133 -13.43 1.28 -11.14
CA LEU A 133 -12.79 0.00 -10.90
C LEU A 133 -13.70 -0.82 -9.99
N ILE A 134 -14.22 -1.90 -10.52
CA ILE A 134 -15.17 -2.79 -9.85
C ILE A 134 -14.51 -4.15 -9.66
N ILE A 135 -14.74 -4.77 -8.51
CA ILE A 135 -14.37 -6.16 -8.27
C ILE A 135 -15.60 -7.00 -8.00
N LEU A 136 -15.55 -8.23 -8.44
CA LEU A 136 -16.42 -9.32 -8.01
C LEU A 136 -15.52 -10.38 -7.40
N PHE A 137 -15.63 -10.63 -6.10
CA PHE A 137 -14.86 -11.68 -5.46
C PHE A 137 -15.75 -12.80 -4.92
N LYS A 138 -15.21 -14.01 -4.96
CA LYS A 138 -15.87 -15.20 -4.43
C LYS A 138 -15.05 -15.75 -3.28
N THR A 139 -15.69 -15.91 -2.12
CA THR A 139 -15.10 -16.46 -0.90
C THR A 139 -15.17 -17.98 -0.87
N GLY A 140 -14.42 -18.63 0.05
CA GLY A 140 -14.33 -20.08 0.14
C GLY A 140 -15.66 -20.79 0.40
N ASP A 141 -16.65 -20.11 0.99
CA ASP A 141 -18.04 -20.60 1.16
C ASP A 141 -18.88 -20.50 -0.12
N GLY A 142 -18.29 -19.97 -1.21
CA GLY A 142 -18.95 -19.84 -2.51
C GLY A 142 -19.78 -18.59 -2.69
N GLN A 143 -19.88 -17.70 -1.68
CA GLN A 143 -20.60 -16.44 -1.79
C GLN A 143 -19.87 -15.44 -2.69
N LYS A 144 -20.65 -14.60 -3.36
CA LYS A 144 -20.14 -13.58 -4.28
C LYS A 144 -20.44 -12.20 -3.71
N HIS A 145 -19.41 -11.35 -3.73
CA HIS A 145 -19.44 -9.99 -3.23
C HIS A 145 -18.95 -9.06 -4.32
N ASN A 146 -19.53 -7.86 -4.42
CA ASN A 146 -19.10 -6.89 -5.42
C ASN A 146 -19.04 -5.48 -4.83
N GLY A 147 -18.12 -4.69 -5.35
CA GLY A 147 -17.94 -3.30 -4.98
C GLY A 147 -16.81 -2.69 -5.79
N GLY A 148 -16.49 -1.44 -5.53
CA GLY A 148 -15.44 -0.78 -6.28
C GLY A 148 -15.19 0.65 -5.84
N VAL A 149 -14.27 1.29 -6.56
CA VAL A 149 -13.81 2.66 -6.34
C VAL A 149 -13.80 3.43 -7.64
N TYR A 150 -13.70 4.75 -7.53
CA TYR A 150 -13.43 5.62 -8.65
C TYR A 150 -11.99 6.11 -8.57
N TYR A 151 -11.30 6.06 -9.68
CA TYR A 151 -9.97 6.63 -9.86
C TYR A 151 -10.05 7.74 -10.90
N GLU A 152 -9.55 8.91 -10.57
CA GLU A 152 -9.52 10.05 -11.47
C GLU A 152 -8.07 10.28 -11.90
N ARG A 153 -7.84 10.20 -13.22
CA ARG A 153 -6.54 10.47 -13.82
C ARG A 153 -6.53 11.85 -14.43
N SER A 154 -5.58 12.66 -14.02
CA SER A 154 -5.34 13.98 -14.61
C SER A 154 -4.32 13.91 -15.74
N LYS A 155 -4.23 14.99 -16.52
CA LYS A 155 -3.31 15.10 -17.65
C LYS A 155 -1.84 15.08 -17.26
N ASN A 156 -1.57 15.36 -15.98
CA ASN A 156 -0.21 15.54 -15.47
C ASN A 156 0.30 14.31 -14.68
N ASP A 157 -0.52 13.24 -14.63
CA ASP A 157 -0.18 11.96 -13.96
C ASP A 157 0.61 11.03 -14.86
#